data_a04f427b7fb5bbe9c3cc8a641b8e528f
#
_entry.id   a04f427b7fb5bbe9c3cc8a641b8e528f
#
_cell.length_a   1.000
_cell.length_b   1.000
_cell.length_c   1.000
_cell.angle_alpha   90.00
_cell.angle_beta   90.00
_cell.angle_gamma   90.00
#
_symmetry.space_group_name_H-M   'P 1'
#
loop_
_entity.id
_entity.type
_entity.pdbx_description
1 polymer ?
#
loop_
_entity_poly.entity_id
_entity_poly.type
_entity_poly.pdbx_seq_one_letter_code
_entity_poly.pdbx_strand_id
1 'polypeptide(L)'
;MAENKAKKKTGAPRKRRKLAGQSIGLTARELLATASPTAVEDLEQAIDQDGGNVLAKYREPFGGQWLVLAALPIDQVEPTPYQRNLSDTHVRKLEGVVAKLGRFLDPIIVVRKETKDSNTRYWTPNGNHRLSAMKTLGAKCIVGIVVPETSAAYQILALNTEKAHNLR
;
A
#
# COMPACT_ATOMS: atom_id res chain seq x y z
N MET A 1 34.46 7.51 -52.76
CA MET A 1 34.28 7.80 -51.33
C MET A 1 33.06 8.69 -51.21
N ALA A 2 31.94 8.15 -50.76
CA ALA A 2 30.69 8.90 -50.56
C ALA A 2 30.29 8.75 -49.08
N GLU A 3 30.40 9.85 -48.34
CA GLU A 3 30.01 9.94 -46.94
C GLU A 3 28.48 9.96 -46.80
N ASN A 4 27.97 8.98 -46.11
CA ASN A 4 26.54 8.84 -45.81
C ASN A 4 26.25 9.57 -44.49
N LYS A 5 25.81 10.83 -44.53
CA LYS A 5 25.36 11.59 -43.35
C LYS A 5 23.96 11.15 -42.93
N ALA A 6 23.90 10.36 -41.88
CA ALA A 6 22.64 10.00 -41.21
C ALA A 6 21.97 11.25 -40.62
N LYS A 7 20.78 11.64 -41.13
CA LYS A 7 19.94 12.70 -40.58
C LYS A 7 19.31 12.24 -39.23
N LYS A 8 19.77 12.82 -38.12
CA LYS A 8 19.09 12.75 -36.83
C LYS A 8 17.69 13.37 -36.95
N LYS A 9 16.63 12.57 -36.84
CA LYS A 9 15.26 13.06 -36.68
C LYS A 9 15.13 13.67 -35.29
N THR A 10 15.12 14.98 -35.17
CA THR A 10 14.73 15.70 -33.97
C THR A 10 13.22 15.60 -33.83
N GLY A 11 12.76 14.75 -32.92
CA GLY A 11 11.32 14.64 -32.56
C GLY A 11 10.84 15.98 -31.99
N ALA A 12 9.72 16.48 -32.50
CA ALA A 12 9.09 17.69 -31.97
C ALA A 12 8.79 17.53 -30.47
N PRO A 13 8.98 18.57 -29.65
CA PRO A 13 8.73 18.47 -28.21
C PRO A 13 7.27 18.13 -27.97
N ARG A 14 7.02 17.03 -27.25
CA ARG A 14 5.67 16.62 -26.81
C ARG A 14 5.07 17.76 -26.01
N LYS A 15 4.02 18.40 -26.53
CA LYS A 15 3.23 19.40 -25.78
C LYS A 15 2.74 18.74 -24.48
N ARG A 16 3.25 19.21 -23.33
CA ARG A 16 2.69 18.85 -22.03
C ARG A 16 1.19 19.20 -22.03
N ARG A 17 0.34 18.18 -21.88
CA ARG A 17 -1.09 18.38 -21.66
C ARG A 17 -1.22 19.28 -20.43
N LYS A 18 -1.74 20.51 -20.59
CA LYS A 18 -2.14 21.33 -19.44
C LYS A 18 -3.22 20.56 -18.71
N LEU A 19 -2.95 20.11 -17.48
CA LEU A 19 -4.00 19.65 -16.59
C LEU A 19 -5.04 20.76 -16.48
N ALA A 20 -6.31 20.39 -16.65
CA ALA A 20 -7.42 21.31 -16.48
C ALA A 20 -7.26 22.03 -15.13
N GLY A 21 -7.40 23.35 -15.14
CA GLY A 21 -6.98 24.23 -14.04
C GLY A 21 -7.85 24.18 -12.78
N GLN A 22 -8.60 23.08 -12.53
CA GLN A 22 -9.38 22.92 -11.31
C GLN A 22 -8.68 21.90 -10.41
N SER A 23 -8.32 22.33 -9.21
CA SER A 23 -7.82 21.45 -8.15
C SER A 23 -8.93 20.49 -7.73
N ILE A 24 -8.60 19.21 -7.59
CA ILE A 24 -9.53 18.16 -7.17
C ILE A 24 -9.06 17.56 -5.84
N GLY A 25 -10.02 16.98 -5.08
CA GLY A 25 -9.74 16.32 -3.80
C GLY A 25 -9.84 17.25 -2.61
N LEU A 26 -9.41 16.74 -1.46
CA LEU A 26 -9.51 17.39 -0.17
C LEU A 26 -8.26 18.23 0.14
N THR A 27 -8.44 19.33 0.84
CA THR A 27 -7.34 20.08 1.45
C THR A 27 -6.79 19.34 2.67
N ALA A 28 -5.56 19.65 3.07
CA ALA A 28 -4.94 19.00 4.24
C ALA A 28 -5.77 19.16 5.54
N ARG A 29 -6.53 20.23 5.68
CA ARG A 29 -7.40 20.46 6.86
C ARG A 29 -8.65 19.58 6.85
N GLU A 30 -9.13 19.20 5.67
CA GLU A 30 -10.33 18.36 5.52
C GLU A 30 -10.05 16.86 5.69
N LEU A 31 -8.78 16.45 5.71
CA LEU A 31 -8.40 15.03 5.87
C LEU A 31 -8.76 14.47 7.25
N LEU A 32 -8.75 15.31 8.28
CA LEU A 32 -9.09 14.95 9.67
C LEU A 32 -10.53 15.39 10.04
N ALA A 33 -11.43 15.48 9.08
CA ALA A 33 -12.79 15.95 9.31
C ALA A 33 -13.56 15.00 10.22
N THR A 34 -14.06 15.59 11.17
CA THR A 34 -14.96 15.54 12.30
C THR A 34 -15.57 14.23 12.75
N ALA A 35 -16.23 13.42 12.05
CA ALA A 35 -16.85 12.20 12.54
C ALA A 35 -16.62 11.08 11.52
N SER A 36 -16.01 10.01 11.94
CA SER A 36 -15.89 8.82 11.11
C SER A 36 -17.26 8.11 10.99
N PRO A 37 -17.55 7.48 9.84
CA PRO A 37 -18.74 6.64 9.69
C PRO A 37 -18.71 5.45 10.67
N THR A 38 -19.87 4.93 11.03
CA THR A 38 -20.00 3.75 11.91
C THR A 38 -19.13 2.58 11.44
N ALA A 39 -19.06 2.33 10.15
CA ALA A 39 -18.21 1.26 9.60
C ALA A 39 -16.70 1.43 9.92
N VAL A 40 -16.22 2.66 10.06
CA VAL A 40 -14.82 2.94 10.46
C VAL A 40 -14.66 2.79 11.97
N GLU A 41 -15.66 3.15 12.76
CA GLU A 41 -15.66 2.91 14.21
C GLU A 41 -15.72 1.41 14.53
N ASP A 42 -16.55 0.66 13.80
CA ASP A 42 -16.63 -0.80 13.93
C ASP A 42 -15.29 -1.47 13.55
N LEU A 43 -14.63 -0.95 12.51
CA LEU A 43 -13.30 -1.41 12.11
C LEU A 43 -12.24 -1.11 13.18
N GLU A 44 -12.26 0.06 13.81
CA GLU A 44 -11.40 0.40 14.95
C GLU A 44 -11.57 -0.59 16.09
N GLN A 45 -12.81 -0.83 16.52
CA GLN A 45 -13.12 -1.80 17.57
C GLN A 45 -12.64 -3.22 17.20
N ALA A 46 -12.79 -3.60 15.93
CA ALA A 46 -12.33 -4.90 15.46
C ALA A 46 -10.80 -5.00 15.46
N ILE A 47 -10.08 -3.93 15.12
CA ILE A 47 -8.61 -3.87 15.17
C ILE A 47 -8.13 -4.02 16.63
N ASP A 48 -8.76 -3.34 17.58
CA ASP A 48 -8.44 -3.46 19.00
C ASP A 48 -8.67 -4.89 19.53
N GLN A 49 -9.79 -5.51 19.16
CA GLN A 49 -10.10 -6.91 19.51
C GLN A 49 -9.11 -7.91 18.92
N ASP A 50 -8.56 -7.63 17.75
CA ASP A 50 -7.51 -8.43 17.10
C ASP A 50 -6.11 -8.18 17.72
N GLY A 51 -6.00 -7.32 18.76
CA GLY A 51 -4.73 -6.98 19.43
C GLY A 51 -3.90 -5.91 18.73
N GLY A 52 -4.48 -5.21 17.75
CA GLY A 52 -3.89 -4.05 17.11
C GLY A 52 -4.15 -2.75 17.85
N ASN A 53 -3.74 -1.64 17.26
CA ASN A 53 -4.01 -0.30 17.79
C ASN A 53 -4.16 0.69 16.62
N VAL A 54 -5.23 1.48 16.61
CA VAL A 54 -5.45 2.54 15.63
C VAL A 54 -4.61 3.76 15.99
N LEU A 55 -3.78 4.21 15.05
CA LEU A 55 -2.90 5.36 15.18
C LEU A 55 -3.55 6.64 14.65
N ALA A 56 -4.32 6.53 13.56
CA ALA A 56 -5.08 7.63 12.98
C ALA A 56 -6.21 7.12 12.09
N LYS A 57 -7.32 7.87 12.05
CA LYS A 57 -8.40 7.76 11.07
C LYS A 57 -8.38 9.02 10.22
N TYR A 58 -8.37 8.89 8.91
CA TYR A 58 -8.29 10.04 8.01
C TYR A 58 -8.96 9.74 6.68
N ARG A 59 -9.28 10.81 5.95
CA ARG A 59 -9.77 10.71 4.57
C ARG A 59 -8.59 10.81 3.62
N GLU A 60 -8.50 9.91 2.64
CA GLU A 60 -7.46 10.04 1.63
C GLU A 60 -7.72 11.29 0.75
N PRO A 61 -6.66 11.95 0.23
CA PRO A 61 -6.81 13.30 -0.32
C PRO A 61 -7.51 13.37 -1.68
N PHE A 62 -7.59 12.30 -2.45
CA PHE A 62 -8.11 12.33 -3.81
C PHE A 62 -9.61 12.10 -3.90
N GLY A 63 -10.09 10.96 -3.42
CA GLY A 63 -11.51 10.56 -3.45
C GLY A 63 -12.24 10.83 -2.14
N GLY A 64 -11.50 11.16 -1.08
CA GLY A 64 -12.05 11.43 0.24
C GLY A 64 -12.55 10.20 0.98
N GLN A 65 -12.13 9.00 0.57
CA GLN A 65 -12.49 7.76 1.26
C GLN A 65 -11.75 7.63 2.59
N TRP A 66 -12.39 6.97 3.57
CA TRP A 66 -11.80 6.77 4.87
C TRP A 66 -10.71 5.69 4.84
N LEU A 67 -9.61 5.96 5.51
CA LEU A 67 -8.52 5.02 5.75
C LEU A 67 -8.15 5.03 7.23
N VAL A 68 -7.65 3.89 7.71
CA VAL A 68 -7.20 3.72 9.09
C VAL A 68 -5.72 3.38 9.09
N LEU A 69 -4.89 4.22 9.69
CA LEU A 69 -3.50 3.89 9.98
C LEU A 69 -3.46 3.12 11.30
N ALA A 70 -2.95 1.90 11.30
CA ALA A 70 -2.92 1.05 12.47
C ALA A 70 -1.61 0.28 12.63
N ALA A 71 -1.24 0.00 13.88
CA ALA A 71 -0.23 -0.98 14.24
C ALA A 71 -0.93 -2.33 14.45
N LEU A 72 -0.54 -3.34 13.67
CA LEU A 72 -1.17 -4.66 13.67
C LEU A 72 -0.19 -5.72 14.17
N PRO A 73 -0.61 -6.71 14.98
CA PRO A 73 0.22 -7.86 15.31
C PRO A 73 0.70 -8.54 14.02
N ILE A 74 2.01 -8.73 13.86
CA ILE A 74 2.59 -9.12 12.57
C ILE A 74 2.21 -10.55 12.15
N ASP A 75 1.93 -11.41 13.11
CA ASP A 75 1.46 -12.78 12.92
C ASP A 75 -0.01 -12.87 12.45
N GLN A 76 -0.78 -11.80 12.67
CA GLN A 76 -2.15 -11.66 12.18
C GLN A 76 -2.24 -11.25 10.71
N VAL A 77 -1.10 -10.88 10.08
CA VAL A 77 -1.04 -10.40 8.70
C VAL A 77 -0.43 -11.47 7.79
N GLU A 78 -1.10 -11.73 6.67
CA GLU A 78 -0.65 -12.65 5.63
C GLU A 78 -0.79 -12.04 4.22
N PRO A 79 -0.10 -12.57 3.22
CA PRO A 79 -0.30 -12.18 1.83
C PRO A 79 -1.74 -12.45 1.37
N THR A 80 -2.27 -11.58 0.52
CA THR A 80 -3.53 -11.86 -0.17
C THR A 80 -3.38 -13.09 -1.07
N PRO A 81 -4.37 -14.00 -1.14
CA PRO A 81 -4.33 -15.14 -2.07
C PRO A 81 -3.99 -14.70 -3.50
N TYR A 82 -3.31 -15.58 -4.25
CA TYR A 82 -2.91 -15.35 -5.65
C TYR A 82 -1.86 -14.25 -5.87
N GLN A 83 -1.17 -13.81 -4.82
CA GLN A 83 -0.01 -12.94 -4.98
C GLN A 83 1.17 -13.69 -5.62
N ARG A 84 2.06 -12.90 -6.26
CA ARG A 84 3.33 -13.42 -6.77
C ARG A 84 4.21 -13.95 -5.65
N ASN A 85 5.04 -14.94 -6.02
CA ASN A 85 6.08 -15.43 -5.14
C ASN A 85 7.03 -14.31 -4.71
N LEU A 86 7.48 -14.37 -3.48
CA LEU A 86 8.48 -13.47 -2.93
C LEU A 86 9.81 -13.64 -3.67
N SER A 87 10.51 -12.53 -3.86
CA SER A 87 11.90 -12.53 -4.27
C SER A 87 12.78 -12.42 -3.03
N ASP A 88 13.49 -13.50 -2.68
CA ASP A 88 14.39 -13.53 -1.52
C ASP A 88 15.45 -12.43 -1.57
N THR A 89 15.97 -12.14 -2.77
CA THR A 89 16.94 -11.06 -2.98
C THR A 89 16.33 -9.71 -2.60
N HIS A 90 15.07 -9.48 -2.93
CA HIS A 90 14.40 -8.23 -2.59
C HIS A 90 14.09 -8.13 -1.10
N VAL A 91 13.66 -9.23 -0.48
CA VAL A 91 13.43 -9.30 0.98
C VAL A 91 14.72 -8.98 1.73
N ARG A 92 15.85 -9.64 1.40
CA ARG A 92 17.16 -9.38 2.04
C ARG A 92 17.63 -7.93 1.89
N LYS A 93 17.38 -7.31 0.74
CA LYS A 93 17.69 -5.88 0.55
C LYS A 93 16.87 -5.01 1.48
N LEU A 94 15.57 -5.28 1.66
CA LEU A 94 14.70 -4.55 2.57
C LEU A 94 15.13 -4.76 4.03
N GLU A 95 15.46 -5.99 4.43
CA GLU A 95 16.02 -6.29 5.76
C GLU A 95 17.25 -5.44 6.05
N GLY A 96 18.21 -5.40 5.13
CA GLY A 96 19.42 -4.60 5.26
C GLY A 96 19.14 -3.10 5.36
N VAL A 97 18.18 -2.58 4.61
CA VAL A 97 17.79 -1.16 4.66
C VAL A 97 17.13 -0.83 6.00
N VAL A 98 16.14 -1.63 6.44
CA VAL A 98 15.42 -1.41 7.70
C VAL A 98 16.37 -1.51 8.88
N ALA A 99 17.25 -2.54 8.92
CA ALA A 99 18.26 -2.69 9.97
C ALA A 99 19.23 -1.50 10.03
N LYS A 100 19.69 -1.01 8.87
CA LYS A 100 20.58 0.15 8.79
C LYS A 100 19.92 1.45 9.24
N LEU A 101 18.65 1.67 8.88
CA LEU A 101 17.88 2.86 9.26
C LEU A 101 17.41 2.80 10.72
N GLY A 102 17.34 1.62 11.32
CA GLY A 102 16.80 1.40 12.66
C GLY A 102 15.31 1.76 12.78
N ARG A 103 14.57 1.83 11.65
CA ARG A 103 13.15 2.19 11.64
C ARG A 103 12.44 1.70 10.38
N PHE A 104 11.16 1.39 10.53
CA PHE A 104 10.25 1.06 9.42
C PHE A 104 9.46 2.32 9.01
N LEU A 105 9.63 2.79 7.77
CA LEU A 105 9.10 4.07 7.28
C LEU A 105 8.02 3.92 6.21
N ASP A 106 7.74 2.71 5.74
CA ASP A 106 6.89 2.47 4.58
C ASP A 106 5.72 1.53 4.93
N PRO A 107 4.59 2.05 5.47
CA PRO A 107 3.44 1.24 5.84
C PRO A 107 2.96 0.35 4.71
N ILE A 108 2.50 -0.85 5.05
CA ILE A 108 1.88 -1.77 4.09
C ILE A 108 0.39 -1.43 3.91
N ILE A 109 -0.20 -1.82 2.78
CA ILE A 109 -1.65 -1.74 2.62
C ILE A 109 -2.26 -3.05 3.06
N VAL A 110 -3.31 -2.98 3.86
CA VAL A 110 -4.02 -4.15 4.39
C VAL A 110 -5.52 -3.99 4.31
N VAL A 111 -6.22 -5.12 4.28
CA VAL A 111 -7.67 -5.21 4.48
C VAL A 111 -7.96 -6.23 5.57
N ARG A 112 -9.00 -6.01 6.38
CA ARG A 112 -9.45 -6.99 7.35
C ARG A 112 -10.29 -8.04 6.64
N LYS A 113 -10.04 -9.33 6.95
CA LYS A 113 -10.81 -10.45 6.39
C LYS A 113 -12.17 -10.55 7.07
N GLU A 114 -13.19 -10.92 6.31
CA GLU A 114 -14.54 -11.18 6.84
C GLU A 114 -14.64 -12.56 7.51
N THR A 115 -13.83 -13.52 7.06
CA THR A 115 -13.86 -14.90 7.56
C THR A 115 -13.07 -15.06 8.85
N LYS A 116 -13.69 -15.73 9.85
CA LYS A 116 -13.07 -16.03 11.14
C LYS A 116 -12.28 -17.34 11.16
N ASP A 117 -12.26 -18.08 10.05
CA ASP A 117 -11.77 -19.47 9.99
C ASP A 117 -10.23 -19.60 9.88
N SER A 118 -9.48 -18.54 10.02
CA SER A 118 -8.02 -18.56 10.00
C SER A 118 -7.42 -17.84 11.21
N ASN A 119 -6.21 -18.24 11.60
CA ASN A 119 -5.46 -17.59 12.67
C ASN A 119 -5.02 -16.16 12.30
N THR A 120 -5.07 -15.80 11.02
CA THR A 120 -4.76 -14.45 10.54
C THR A 120 -6.03 -13.65 10.30
N ARG A 121 -5.98 -12.33 10.54
CA ARG A 121 -7.12 -11.42 10.40
C ARG A 121 -7.01 -10.48 9.22
N TYR A 122 -5.82 -10.29 8.66
CA TYR A 122 -5.55 -9.28 7.65
C TYR A 122 -4.84 -9.86 6.43
N TRP A 123 -5.26 -9.38 5.25
CA TRP A 123 -4.55 -9.59 3.99
C TRP A 123 -3.77 -8.34 3.61
N THR A 124 -2.53 -8.53 3.08
CA THR A 124 -1.78 -7.44 2.47
C THR A 124 -1.70 -7.62 0.95
N PRO A 125 -2.51 -6.89 0.17
CA PRO A 125 -2.43 -6.91 -1.29
C PRO A 125 -1.20 -6.16 -1.82
N ASN A 126 -0.61 -5.28 -1.01
CA ASN A 126 0.60 -4.55 -1.35
C ASN A 126 1.50 -4.37 -0.13
N GLY A 127 2.59 -5.10 -0.09
CA GLY A 127 3.56 -5.02 1.01
C GLY A 127 4.14 -6.36 1.43
N ASN A 128 3.90 -7.44 0.67
CA ASN A 128 4.34 -8.80 1.04
C ASN A 128 5.84 -8.89 1.30
N HIS A 129 6.71 -8.27 0.48
CA HIS A 129 8.16 -8.24 0.72
C HIS A 129 8.51 -7.50 2.02
N ARG A 130 7.81 -6.39 2.31
CA ARG A 130 7.99 -5.62 3.56
C ARG A 130 7.53 -6.42 4.77
N LEU A 131 6.38 -7.08 4.68
CA LEU A 131 5.88 -7.98 5.71
C LEU A 131 6.87 -9.10 6.00
N SER A 132 7.38 -9.76 4.96
CA SER A 132 8.38 -10.85 5.10
C SER A 132 9.66 -10.34 5.76
N ALA A 133 10.21 -9.23 5.29
CA ALA A 133 11.42 -8.63 5.88
C ALA A 133 11.21 -8.29 7.37
N MET A 134 10.06 -7.70 7.74
CA MET A 134 9.77 -7.37 9.14
C MET A 134 9.57 -8.63 10.01
N LYS A 135 8.98 -9.71 9.46
CA LYS A 135 8.89 -11.02 10.15
C LYS A 135 10.28 -11.59 10.40
N THR A 136 11.16 -11.59 9.40
CA THR A 136 12.55 -12.07 9.53
C THR A 136 13.35 -11.26 10.57
N LEU A 137 13.13 -9.95 10.63
CA LEU A 137 13.76 -9.08 11.63
C LEU A 137 13.16 -9.22 13.04
N GLY A 138 12.15 -10.07 13.24
CA GLY A 138 11.55 -10.34 14.55
C GLY A 138 10.63 -9.24 15.07
N ALA A 139 10.05 -8.42 14.16
CA ALA A 139 9.11 -7.38 14.57
C ALA A 139 7.85 -7.99 15.20
N LYS A 140 7.36 -7.40 16.29
CA LYS A 140 6.13 -7.83 16.98
C LYS A 140 4.87 -7.30 16.29
N CYS A 141 4.96 -6.12 15.68
CA CYS A 141 3.86 -5.50 14.95
C CYS A 141 4.36 -4.85 13.66
N ILE A 142 3.43 -4.54 12.78
CA ILE A 142 3.69 -3.81 11.54
C ILE A 142 2.68 -2.68 11.39
N VAL A 143 3.14 -1.52 10.92
CA VAL A 143 2.23 -0.40 10.60
C VAL A 143 1.66 -0.61 9.21
N GLY A 144 0.34 -0.53 9.12
CA GLY A 144 -0.40 -0.65 7.87
C GLY A 144 -1.47 0.43 7.70
N ILE A 145 -1.78 0.71 6.46
CA ILE A 145 -2.97 1.47 6.06
C ILE A 145 -4.08 0.47 5.83
N VAL A 146 -5.06 0.44 6.71
CA VAL A 146 -6.22 -0.46 6.62
C VAL A 146 -7.27 0.21 5.76
N VAL A 147 -7.63 -0.47 4.67
CA VAL A 147 -8.74 -0.07 3.78
C VAL A 147 -10.00 -0.76 4.32
N PRO A 148 -11.07 -0.01 4.63
CA PRO A 148 -12.29 -0.58 5.21
C PRO A 148 -12.97 -1.62 4.30
N GLU A 149 -12.92 -1.41 2.98
CA GLU A 149 -13.57 -2.28 2.00
C GLU A 149 -12.69 -3.50 1.68
N THR A 150 -13.10 -4.69 2.10
CA THR A 150 -12.37 -5.95 1.85
C THR A 150 -12.15 -6.23 0.37
N SER A 151 -13.10 -5.84 -0.49
CA SER A 151 -13.00 -5.98 -1.94
C SER A 151 -11.82 -5.21 -2.56
N ALA A 152 -11.33 -4.16 -1.89
CA ALA A 152 -10.17 -3.39 -2.33
C ALA A 152 -8.90 -4.26 -2.44
N ALA A 153 -8.79 -5.35 -1.66
CA ALA A 153 -7.65 -6.26 -1.74
C ALA A 153 -7.43 -6.81 -3.14
N TYR A 154 -8.48 -7.27 -3.78
CA TYR A 154 -8.41 -7.85 -5.12
C TYR A 154 -8.21 -6.79 -6.20
N GLN A 155 -8.79 -5.59 -6.04
CA GLN A 155 -8.58 -4.47 -6.95
C GLN A 155 -7.11 -4.01 -6.93
N ILE A 156 -6.52 -3.85 -5.74
CA ILE A 156 -5.10 -3.48 -5.58
C ILE A 156 -4.19 -4.58 -6.13
N LEU A 157 -4.54 -5.85 -5.91
CA LEU A 157 -3.78 -6.98 -6.44
C LEU A 157 -3.79 -6.99 -7.97
N ALA A 158 -4.93 -6.76 -8.62
CA ALA A 158 -5.06 -6.67 -10.07
C ALA A 158 -4.15 -5.57 -10.64
N LEU A 159 -4.16 -4.37 -10.07
CA LEU A 159 -3.29 -3.26 -10.48
C LEU A 159 -1.79 -3.58 -10.34
N ASN A 160 -1.41 -4.38 -9.35
CA ASN A 160 -0.02 -4.79 -9.14
C ASN A 160 0.44 -5.87 -10.14
N THR A 161 -0.49 -6.72 -10.61
CA THR A 161 -0.17 -7.75 -11.60
C THR A 161 -0.02 -7.18 -13.01
N GLU A 162 -0.83 -6.18 -13.40
CA GLU A 162 -0.76 -5.54 -14.71
C GLU A 162 0.58 -4.82 -14.97
N LYS A 163 1.16 -4.16 -13.95
CA LYS A 163 2.45 -3.46 -14.07
C LYS A 163 3.61 -4.37 -14.49
N ALA A 164 3.52 -5.65 -14.29
CA ALA A 164 4.61 -6.58 -14.56
C ALA A 164 4.66 -7.06 -16.02
N HIS A 165 3.60 -6.91 -16.80
CA HIS A 165 3.59 -7.26 -18.20
C HIS A 165 4.20 -6.18 -19.12
N ASN A 166 4.41 -4.97 -18.61
CA ASN A 166 4.91 -3.83 -19.37
C ASN A 166 6.44 -3.60 -19.27
N LEU A 167 7.18 -4.52 -18.65
CA LEU A 167 8.63 -4.47 -18.49
C LEU A 167 9.34 -5.52 -19.38
N ARG A 168 8.98 -5.57 -20.67
CA ARG A 168 9.78 -6.22 -21.71
C ARG A 168 10.25 -5.20 -22.74
#